data_7abad0ade0947573a856fd0f1113cb77
#
_entry.id   7abad0ade0947573a856fd0f1113cb77
#
_cell.length_a   1.000
_cell.length_b   1.000
_cell.length_c   1.000
_cell.angle_alpha   90.00
_cell.angle_beta   90.00
_cell.angle_gamma   90.00
#
_symmetry.space_group_name_H-M   'P 1'
#
loop_
_entity.id
_entity.type
_entity.pdbx_description
1 polymer ?
#
loop_
_entity_poly.entity_id
_entity_poly.type
_entity_poly.pdbx_seq_one_letter_code
_entity_poly.pdbx_strand_id
1 'polypeptide(L)'
;MSFFSIFLKKKESVPVQGPKGISILGHRGYVGGLWEEIGRLQFDFVLNQGLKPQDVLLDIGCGALRGGVHFIRYLDKGCYLGIDREKLLIRAGKKELGKELFKLKKPELVVSSCFEFHKFSKKPGWALAQSLFTHLTRKDIEDCLKKLRTVIIPPCLFFATFFIENEPMKNPEVSDSLGYFGYTLEEVQQMANNQGWHLEYIGEWNHPRNQKMVKFYL
;
A
#
# COMPACT_ATOMS: atom_id res chain seq x y z
N MET A 1 -34.70 35.65 30.03
CA MET A 1 -33.89 34.49 30.43
C MET A 1 -33.19 33.97 29.17
N SER A 2 -31.89 34.27 29.08
CA SER A 2 -31.09 33.95 27.88
C SER A 2 -30.44 32.59 28.06
N PHE A 3 -30.77 31.64 27.19
CA PHE A 3 -30.09 30.34 27.15
C PHE A 3 -28.76 30.51 26.44
N PHE A 4 -27.67 30.54 27.16
CA PHE A 4 -26.31 30.39 26.65
C PHE A 4 -26.11 28.95 26.18
N SER A 5 -26.19 28.73 24.85
CA SER A 5 -25.76 27.51 24.21
C SER A 5 -24.25 27.46 24.23
N ILE A 6 -23.68 26.64 25.10
CA ILE A 6 -22.24 26.34 25.11
C ILE A 6 -21.97 25.38 23.96
N PHE A 7 -21.59 25.91 22.79
CA PHE A 7 -20.96 25.12 21.74
C PHE A 7 -19.54 24.77 22.18
N LEU A 8 -19.38 23.62 22.79
CA LEU A 8 -18.09 22.97 22.94
C LEU A 8 -17.59 22.63 21.53
N LYS A 9 -16.73 23.51 20.96
CA LYS A 9 -15.91 23.18 19.81
C LYS A 9 -15.06 21.96 20.20
N LYS A 10 -15.42 20.78 19.68
CA LYS A 10 -14.53 19.62 19.67
C LYS A 10 -13.23 20.11 19.02
N LYS A 11 -12.15 20.23 19.80
CA LYS A 11 -10.80 20.41 19.27
C LYS A 11 -10.57 19.24 18.33
N GLU A 12 -10.56 19.47 17.03
CA GLU A 12 -10.08 18.49 16.05
C GLU A 12 -8.65 18.17 16.45
N SER A 13 -8.45 16.99 17.02
CA SER A 13 -7.11 16.52 17.36
C SER A 13 -6.36 16.29 16.06
N VAL A 14 -5.25 17.00 15.86
CA VAL A 14 -4.34 16.78 14.75
C VAL A 14 -4.05 15.27 14.63
N PRO A 15 -4.28 14.65 13.48
CA PRO A 15 -4.00 13.24 13.32
C PRO A 15 -2.55 12.92 13.69
N VAL A 16 -2.34 11.95 14.55
CA VAL A 16 -1.01 11.62 15.06
C VAL A 16 -0.44 10.46 14.27
N GLN A 17 0.73 10.67 13.65
CA GLN A 17 1.44 9.69 12.83
C GLN A 17 2.26 8.69 13.64
N GLY A 18 2.69 7.62 12.95
CA GLY A 18 3.65 6.64 13.45
C GLY A 18 3.18 5.87 14.67
N PRO A 19 4.10 5.46 15.55
CA PRO A 19 3.81 4.59 16.69
C PRO A 19 2.72 5.11 17.62
N LYS A 20 2.66 6.44 17.83
CA LYS A 20 1.65 7.06 18.67
C LYS A 20 0.25 6.99 18.04
N GLY A 21 0.15 7.28 16.74
CA GLY A 21 -1.10 7.16 15.98
C GLY A 21 -1.62 5.71 15.95
N ILE A 22 -0.72 4.75 15.71
CA ILE A 22 -1.04 3.33 15.74
C ILE A 22 -1.56 2.90 17.11
N SER A 23 -0.96 3.41 18.20
CA SER A 23 -1.41 3.11 19.57
C SER A 23 -2.79 3.66 19.87
N ILE A 24 -3.11 4.88 19.38
CA ILE A 24 -4.40 5.55 19.61
C ILE A 24 -5.53 4.92 18.80
N LEU A 25 -5.30 4.70 17.49
CA LEU A 25 -6.33 4.25 16.55
C LEU A 25 -6.43 2.73 16.47
N GLY A 26 -5.46 2.01 17.02
CA GLY A 26 -5.24 0.61 16.72
C GLY A 26 -4.74 0.40 15.28
N HIS A 27 -4.13 -0.75 15.02
CA HIS A 27 -3.54 -1.01 13.70
C HIS A 27 -4.58 -1.03 12.56
N ARG A 28 -5.80 -1.55 12.81
CA ARG A 28 -6.87 -1.58 11.79
C ARG A 28 -7.39 -0.18 11.48
N GLY A 29 -7.58 0.67 12.50
CA GLY A 29 -7.98 2.06 12.32
C GLY A 29 -6.91 2.89 11.63
N TYR A 30 -5.64 2.71 12.02
CA TYR A 30 -4.51 3.45 11.46
C TYR A 30 -4.30 3.20 9.96
N VAL A 31 -4.49 1.97 9.47
CA VAL A 31 -4.46 1.66 8.04
C VAL A 31 -5.76 2.03 7.31
N GLY A 32 -6.58 2.87 7.96
CA GLY A 32 -7.78 3.44 7.36
C GLY A 32 -9.06 2.64 7.57
N GLY A 33 -9.13 1.63 8.42
CA GLY A 33 -10.34 0.83 8.65
C GLY A 33 -10.77 0.02 7.43
N LEU A 34 -12.08 -0.23 7.29
CA LEU A 34 -12.66 -1.04 6.20
C LEU A 34 -11.86 -2.34 5.96
N TRP A 35 -11.54 -3.01 7.08
CA TRP A 35 -10.55 -4.08 7.12
C TRP A 35 -10.88 -5.24 6.18
N GLU A 36 -12.08 -5.81 6.33
CA GLU A 36 -12.51 -6.95 5.52
C GLU A 36 -12.81 -6.52 4.07
N GLU A 37 -13.49 -5.38 3.91
CA GLU A 37 -13.92 -4.86 2.62
C GLU A 37 -12.73 -4.58 1.70
N ILE A 38 -11.78 -3.72 2.13
CA ILE A 38 -10.62 -3.39 1.31
C ILE A 38 -9.63 -4.57 1.26
N GLY A 39 -9.51 -5.34 2.34
CA GLY A 39 -8.68 -6.54 2.35
C GLY A 39 -9.11 -7.54 1.28
N ARG A 40 -10.40 -7.78 1.16
CA ARG A 40 -10.97 -8.67 0.17
C ARG A 40 -10.92 -8.08 -1.23
N LEU A 41 -11.28 -6.79 -1.38
CA LEU A 41 -11.27 -6.09 -2.65
C LEU A 41 -9.91 -6.18 -3.37
N GLN A 42 -8.81 -5.88 -2.67
CA GLN A 42 -7.48 -5.93 -3.27
C GLN A 42 -7.05 -7.36 -3.60
N PHE A 43 -7.41 -8.34 -2.77
CA PHE A 43 -7.15 -9.75 -3.04
C PHE A 43 -7.88 -10.21 -4.31
N ASP A 44 -9.19 -10.02 -4.38
CA ASP A 44 -10.00 -10.43 -5.52
C ASP A 44 -9.57 -9.72 -6.81
N PHE A 45 -9.20 -8.43 -6.71
CA PHE A 45 -8.68 -7.68 -7.86
C PHE A 45 -7.42 -8.35 -8.43
N VAL A 46 -6.39 -8.58 -7.60
CA VAL A 46 -5.11 -9.17 -8.08
C VAL A 46 -5.31 -10.61 -8.57
N LEU A 47 -6.20 -11.37 -7.92
CA LEU A 47 -6.54 -12.72 -8.35
C LEU A 47 -7.17 -12.73 -9.74
N ASN A 48 -8.09 -11.79 -10.01
CA ASN A 48 -8.72 -11.61 -11.33
C ASN A 48 -7.73 -11.16 -12.42
N GLN A 49 -6.58 -10.57 -12.03
CA GLN A 49 -5.48 -10.28 -12.96
C GLN A 49 -4.64 -11.53 -13.29
N GLY A 50 -4.92 -12.68 -12.67
CA GLY A 50 -4.29 -13.95 -12.97
C GLY A 50 -3.21 -14.43 -12.01
N LEU A 51 -3.07 -13.82 -10.82
CA LEU A 51 -2.15 -14.28 -9.78
C LEU A 51 -2.42 -15.76 -9.44
N LYS A 52 -1.37 -16.58 -9.42
CA LYS A 52 -1.42 -18.01 -9.12
C LYS A 52 -0.72 -18.32 -7.78
N PRO A 53 -1.03 -19.46 -7.13
CA PRO A 53 -0.43 -19.80 -5.83
C PRO A 53 1.09 -19.82 -5.81
N GLN A 54 1.73 -20.24 -6.90
CA GLN A 54 3.19 -20.34 -7.03
C GLN A 54 3.89 -19.01 -7.35
N ASP A 55 3.14 -17.95 -7.69
CA ASP A 55 3.69 -16.65 -8.02
C ASP A 55 4.22 -15.95 -6.77
N VAL A 56 5.30 -15.17 -6.94
CA VAL A 56 5.87 -14.37 -5.85
C VAL A 56 5.29 -12.96 -5.92
N LEU A 57 4.53 -12.61 -4.88
CA LEU A 57 3.92 -11.28 -4.72
C LEU A 57 4.68 -10.44 -3.70
N LEU A 58 5.06 -9.22 -4.10
CA LEU A 58 5.58 -8.18 -3.22
C LEU A 58 4.48 -7.16 -2.88
N ASP A 59 4.11 -7.07 -1.62
CA ASP A 59 3.15 -6.10 -1.06
C ASP A 59 3.91 -4.92 -0.46
N ILE A 60 3.89 -3.78 -1.15
CA ILE A 60 4.65 -2.57 -0.80
C ILE A 60 3.74 -1.64 0.01
N GLY A 61 4.14 -1.34 1.25
CA GLY A 61 3.27 -0.69 2.22
C GLY A 61 2.23 -1.67 2.78
N CYS A 62 2.64 -2.91 3.06
CA CYS A 62 1.75 -3.99 3.47
C CYS A 62 1.02 -3.73 4.81
N GLY A 63 1.44 -2.72 5.55
CA GLY A 63 0.82 -2.30 6.81
C GLY A 63 0.71 -3.43 7.82
N ALA A 64 -0.49 -3.58 8.38
CA ALA A 64 -0.84 -4.68 9.29
C ALA A 64 -1.37 -5.92 8.56
N LEU A 65 -1.04 -6.11 7.29
CA LEU A 65 -1.46 -7.23 6.43
C LEU A 65 -2.97 -7.27 6.15
N ARG A 66 -3.63 -6.12 5.97
CA ARG A 66 -5.06 -6.07 5.65
C ARG A 66 -5.41 -6.93 4.42
N GLY A 67 -4.70 -6.77 3.30
CA GLY A 67 -4.76 -7.66 2.15
C GLY A 67 -3.88 -8.90 2.32
N GLY A 68 -2.75 -8.72 2.98
CA GLY A 68 -1.74 -9.75 3.17
C GLY A 68 -2.26 -11.07 3.78
N VAL A 69 -3.24 -11.00 4.71
CA VAL A 69 -3.83 -12.22 5.28
C VAL A 69 -4.53 -13.10 4.24
N HIS A 70 -5.14 -12.50 3.21
CA HIS A 70 -5.78 -13.23 2.12
C HIS A 70 -4.72 -13.79 1.16
N PHE A 71 -3.76 -12.97 0.73
CA PHE A 71 -2.66 -13.39 -0.15
C PHE A 71 -1.82 -14.51 0.47
N ILE A 72 -1.44 -14.40 1.75
CA ILE A 72 -0.63 -15.42 2.44
C ILE A 72 -1.35 -16.76 2.52
N ARG A 73 -2.67 -16.77 2.73
CA ARG A 73 -3.46 -18.00 2.72
C ARG A 73 -3.47 -18.67 1.35
N TYR A 74 -3.59 -17.88 0.30
CA TYR A 74 -3.69 -18.35 -1.08
C TYR A 74 -2.34 -18.79 -1.65
N LEU A 75 -1.30 -17.96 -1.51
CA LEU A 75 0.02 -18.20 -2.09
C LEU A 75 0.72 -19.40 -1.45
N ASP A 76 1.62 -20.02 -2.21
CA ASP A 76 2.49 -21.06 -1.71
C ASP A 76 3.48 -20.54 -0.67
N LYS A 77 4.11 -21.48 0.06
CA LYS A 77 5.06 -21.18 1.12
C LYS A 77 6.22 -20.30 0.60
N GLY A 78 6.45 -19.17 1.28
CA GLY A 78 7.50 -18.21 0.95
C GLY A 78 7.24 -17.41 -0.33
N CYS A 79 6.01 -17.37 -0.83
CA CYS A 79 5.64 -16.61 -2.03
C CYS A 79 5.01 -15.24 -1.74
N TYR A 80 4.82 -14.88 -0.46
CA TYR A 80 4.42 -13.55 -0.05
C TYR A 80 5.60 -12.79 0.57
N LEU A 81 5.88 -11.61 0.01
CA LEU A 81 6.89 -10.67 0.47
C LEU A 81 6.18 -9.38 0.87
N GLY A 82 6.36 -8.90 2.09
CA GLY A 82 5.72 -7.68 2.58
C GLY A 82 6.75 -6.69 3.12
N ILE A 83 6.63 -5.43 2.75
CA ILE A 83 7.49 -4.36 3.26
C ILE A 83 6.65 -3.21 3.77
N ASP A 84 6.99 -2.69 4.94
CA ASP A 84 6.38 -1.50 5.51
C ASP A 84 7.39 -0.76 6.40
N ARG A 85 7.25 0.57 6.54
CA ARG A 85 8.12 1.36 7.41
C ARG A 85 7.78 1.18 8.90
N GLU A 86 6.53 0.84 9.21
CA GLU A 86 6.02 0.82 10.58
C GLU A 86 6.15 -0.56 11.22
N LYS A 87 7.18 -0.74 12.04
CA LYS A 87 7.44 -2.00 12.77
C LYS A 87 6.24 -2.48 13.60
N LEU A 88 5.44 -1.54 14.14
CA LEU A 88 4.25 -1.90 14.92
C LEU A 88 3.15 -2.50 14.05
N LEU A 89 2.97 -2.01 12.81
CA LEU A 89 2.03 -2.58 11.86
C LEU A 89 2.46 -4.00 11.45
N ILE A 90 3.74 -4.20 11.13
CA ILE A 90 4.27 -5.55 10.82
C ILE A 90 4.04 -6.53 11.99
N ARG A 91 4.25 -6.08 13.24
CA ARG A 91 3.99 -6.92 14.42
C ARG A 91 2.49 -7.24 14.57
N ALA A 92 1.63 -6.26 14.32
CA ALA A 92 0.18 -6.45 14.36
C ALA A 92 -0.27 -7.43 13.26
N GLY A 93 0.24 -7.28 12.04
CA GLY A 93 -0.02 -8.18 10.92
C GLY A 93 0.36 -9.64 11.21
N LYS A 94 1.51 -9.87 11.87
CA LYS A 94 1.88 -11.22 12.33
C LYS A 94 0.87 -11.80 13.33
N LYS A 95 0.25 -10.98 14.18
CA LYS A 95 -0.81 -11.42 15.11
C LYS A 95 -2.11 -11.71 14.37
N GLU A 96 -2.51 -10.87 13.40
CA GLU A 96 -3.68 -11.11 12.55
C GLU A 96 -3.57 -12.41 11.74
N LEU A 97 -2.39 -12.73 11.25
CA LEU A 97 -2.13 -13.95 10.52
C LEU A 97 -2.19 -15.19 11.42
N GLY A 98 -1.75 -15.07 12.66
CA GLY A 98 -1.62 -16.17 13.63
C GLY A 98 -0.31 -16.94 13.46
N LYS A 99 0.16 -17.52 14.59
CA LYS A 99 1.47 -18.18 14.64
C LYS A 99 1.57 -19.40 13.73
N GLU A 100 0.53 -20.21 13.67
CA GLU A 100 0.54 -21.47 12.91
C GLU A 100 0.60 -21.19 11.39
N LEU A 101 -0.23 -20.26 10.89
CA LEU A 101 -0.22 -19.92 9.49
C LEU A 101 1.10 -19.24 9.09
N PHE A 102 1.65 -18.38 9.97
CA PHE A 102 2.96 -17.76 9.76
C PHE A 102 4.08 -18.80 9.61
N LYS A 103 4.11 -19.83 10.47
CA LYS A 103 5.08 -20.93 10.39
C LYS A 103 4.89 -21.76 9.13
N LEU A 104 3.65 -22.07 8.77
CA LEU A 104 3.30 -22.88 7.60
C LEU A 104 3.69 -22.16 6.30
N LYS A 105 3.24 -20.94 6.13
CA LYS A 105 3.37 -20.17 4.89
C LYS A 105 4.71 -19.43 4.76
N LYS A 106 5.39 -19.15 5.87
CA LYS A 106 6.70 -18.45 5.92
C LYS A 106 6.76 -17.19 5.06
N PRO A 107 5.84 -16.22 5.23
CA PRO A 107 5.95 -14.95 4.52
C PRO A 107 7.21 -14.20 4.97
N GLU A 108 7.86 -13.51 4.06
CA GLU A 108 8.96 -12.62 4.39
C GLU A 108 8.44 -11.22 4.65
N LEU A 109 8.72 -10.65 5.83
CA LEU A 109 8.26 -9.33 6.24
C LEU A 109 9.45 -8.47 6.64
N VAL A 110 9.66 -7.38 5.89
CA VAL A 110 10.77 -6.44 6.06
C VAL A 110 10.25 -5.11 6.60
N VAL A 111 10.94 -4.55 7.61
CA VAL A 111 10.72 -3.18 8.09
C VAL A 111 11.72 -2.28 7.38
N SER A 112 11.24 -1.34 6.56
CA SER A 112 12.08 -0.38 5.84
C SER A 112 11.31 0.85 5.43
N SER A 113 11.93 2.02 5.57
CA SER A 113 11.44 3.31 5.08
C SER A 113 12.05 3.72 3.73
N CYS A 114 12.92 2.88 3.17
CA CYS A 114 13.74 3.22 1.98
C CYS A 114 13.59 2.19 0.85
N PHE A 115 12.50 1.42 0.81
CA PHE A 115 12.25 0.41 -0.26
C PHE A 115 13.43 -0.55 -0.47
N GLU A 116 13.92 -1.16 0.61
CA GLU A 116 15.07 -2.09 0.58
C GLU A 116 14.67 -3.48 0.07
N PHE A 117 14.15 -3.56 -1.15
CA PHE A 117 13.64 -4.80 -1.76
C PHE A 117 14.71 -5.89 -1.91
N HIS A 118 15.98 -5.50 -1.95
CA HIS A 118 17.11 -6.44 -1.99
C HIS A 118 17.24 -7.34 -0.74
N LYS A 119 16.52 -7.03 0.33
CA LYS A 119 16.51 -7.84 1.57
C LYS A 119 15.66 -9.10 1.45
N PHE A 120 14.80 -9.21 0.43
CA PHE A 120 14.02 -10.41 0.21
C PHE A 120 14.84 -11.52 -0.44
N SER A 121 14.54 -12.76 -0.05
CA SER A 121 15.24 -13.94 -0.59
C SER A 121 14.80 -14.30 -2.01
N LYS A 122 13.59 -13.89 -2.41
CA LYS A 122 13.01 -14.16 -3.72
C LYS A 122 12.79 -12.88 -4.51
N LYS A 123 12.82 -13.00 -5.81
CA LYS A 123 12.49 -11.91 -6.74
C LYS A 123 11.00 -11.98 -7.10
N PRO A 124 10.25 -10.88 -7.01
CA PRO A 124 8.82 -10.88 -7.34
C PRO A 124 8.58 -10.78 -8.85
N GLY A 125 7.57 -11.52 -9.33
CA GLY A 125 6.94 -11.31 -10.64
C GLY A 125 5.65 -10.49 -10.53
N TRP A 126 5.16 -10.30 -9.32
CA TRP A 126 3.97 -9.52 -9.00
C TRP A 126 4.27 -8.52 -7.89
N ALA A 127 3.73 -7.32 -8.01
CA ALA A 127 3.81 -6.32 -6.95
C ALA A 127 2.47 -5.59 -6.77
N LEU A 128 2.20 -5.13 -5.54
CA LEU A 128 1.04 -4.34 -5.18
C LEU A 128 1.45 -3.20 -4.26
N ALA A 129 0.96 -1.99 -4.50
CA ALA A 129 1.07 -0.84 -3.60
C ALA A 129 -0.33 -0.23 -3.40
N GLN A 130 -1.14 -0.86 -2.54
CA GLN A 130 -2.49 -0.39 -2.28
C GLN A 130 -2.49 0.70 -1.20
N SER A 131 -3.04 1.87 -1.53
CA SER A 131 -3.14 3.03 -0.62
C SER A 131 -1.79 3.52 -0.09
N LEU A 132 -0.71 3.32 -0.86
CA LEU A 132 0.63 3.79 -0.52
C LEU A 132 0.96 5.07 -1.30
N PHE A 133 0.81 5.06 -2.63
CA PHE A 133 1.20 6.20 -3.48
C PHE A 133 0.29 7.42 -3.30
N THR A 134 -0.88 7.22 -2.71
CA THR A 134 -1.77 8.28 -2.23
C THR A 134 -1.23 9.07 -1.03
N HIS A 135 -0.05 8.70 -0.52
CA HIS A 135 0.62 9.27 0.67
C HIS A 135 2.09 9.62 0.42
N LEU A 136 2.58 9.45 -0.82
CA LEU A 136 3.98 9.65 -1.16
C LEU A 136 4.18 10.84 -2.12
N THR A 137 5.32 11.51 -1.95
CA THR A 137 5.80 12.49 -2.92
C THR A 137 6.17 11.81 -4.24
N ARG A 138 6.17 12.58 -5.34
CA ARG A 138 6.66 12.12 -6.65
C ARG A 138 8.04 11.47 -6.56
N LYS A 139 8.96 12.11 -5.83
CA LYS A 139 10.32 11.61 -5.63
C LYS A 139 10.34 10.22 -5.00
N ASP A 140 9.52 9.99 -3.98
CA ASP A 140 9.47 8.70 -3.29
C ASP A 140 8.79 7.62 -4.14
N ILE A 141 7.81 7.99 -4.96
CA ILE A 141 7.20 7.08 -5.95
C ILE A 141 8.24 6.67 -7.00
N GLU A 142 8.97 7.62 -7.58
CA GLU A 142 10.02 7.35 -8.56
C GLU A 142 11.15 6.51 -7.96
N ASP A 143 11.54 6.74 -6.70
CA ASP A 143 12.53 5.90 -5.98
C ASP A 143 12.03 4.47 -5.78
N CYS A 144 10.75 4.31 -5.43
CA CYS A 144 10.11 2.99 -5.34
C CYS A 144 10.16 2.25 -6.68
N LEU A 145 9.71 2.88 -7.77
CA LEU A 145 9.72 2.32 -9.13
C LEU A 145 11.13 1.92 -9.56
N LYS A 146 12.10 2.81 -9.35
CA LYS A 146 13.51 2.57 -9.67
C LYS A 146 14.06 1.35 -8.95
N LYS A 147 13.87 1.28 -7.62
CA LYS A 147 14.38 0.18 -6.80
C LYS A 147 13.67 -1.14 -7.08
N LEU A 148 12.36 -1.10 -7.32
CA LEU A 148 11.60 -2.29 -7.66
C LEU A 148 12.13 -2.93 -8.95
N ARG A 149 12.43 -2.12 -9.97
CA ARG A 149 12.96 -2.59 -11.26
C ARG A 149 14.25 -3.39 -11.13
N THR A 150 15.07 -3.14 -10.08
CA THR A 150 16.34 -3.86 -9.89
C THR A 150 16.19 -5.28 -9.35
N VAL A 151 15.02 -5.61 -8.78
CA VAL A 151 14.82 -6.89 -8.07
C VAL A 151 13.75 -7.79 -8.69
N ILE A 152 12.99 -7.31 -9.68
CA ILE A 152 11.90 -8.08 -10.30
C ILE A 152 12.41 -9.11 -11.31
N ILE A 153 11.52 -10.06 -11.65
CA ILE A 153 11.68 -10.98 -12.76
C ILE A 153 10.68 -10.61 -13.86
N PRO A 154 11.11 -10.21 -15.06
CA PRO A 154 10.19 -9.99 -16.17
C PRO A 154 9.55 -11.32 -16.67
N PRO A 155 8.28 -11.28 -17.10
CA PRO A 155 7.37 -10.14 -17.02
C PRO A 155 6.93 -9.87 -15.56
N CYS A 156 6.93 -8.60 -15.15
CA CYS A 156 6.43 -8.19 -13.84
C CYS A 156 5.19 -7.32 -14.00
N LEU A 157 4.14 -7.63 -13.25
CA LEU A 157 2.95 -6.82 -13.13
C LEU A 157 2.93 -6.14 -11.77
N PHE A 158 2.96 -4.82 -11.78
CA PHE A 158 2.90 -4.01 -10.57
C PHE A 158 1.64 -3.15 -10.56
N PHE A 159 0.76 -3.37 -9.60
CA PHE A 159 -0.47 -2.61 -9.40
C PHE A 159 -0.30 -1.61 -8.28
N ALA A 160 -0.69 -0.36 -8.52
CA ALA A 160 -0.66 0.68 -7.49
C ALA A 160 -1.89 1.57 -7.56
N THR A 161 -2.30 2.10 -6.40
CA THR A 161 -3.44 3.01 -6.33
C THR A 161 -3.01 4.46 -6.18
N PHE A 162 -3.74 5.34 -6.86
CA PHE A 162 -3.55 6.79 -6.84
C PHE A 162 -4.87 7.52 -6.60
N PHE A 163 -4.80 8.73 -6.09
CA PHE A 163 -5.81 9.74 -6.34
C PHE A 163 -5.46 10.44 -7.65
N ILE A 164 -6.31 10.25 -8.66
CA ILE A 164 -6.12 10.87 -9.99
C ILE A 164 -6.94 12.15 -10.06
N GLU A 165 -6.23 13.24 -10.32
CA GLU A 165 -6.77 14.60 -10.42
C GLU A 165 -6.85 15.04 -11.89
N ASN A 166 -7.79 15.93 -12.18
CA ASN A 166 -7.91 16.50 -13.52
C ASN A 166 -6.81 17.53 -13.84
N GLU A 167 -6.32 18.23 -12.82
CA GLU A 167 -5.30 19.25 -12.92
C GLU A 167 -4.18 19.02 -11.89
N PRO A 168 -2.93 19.44 -12.18
CA PRO A 168 -1.84 19.34 -11.24
C PRO A 168 -2.14 20.07 -9.93
N MET A 169 -1.87 19.42 -8.81
CA MET A 169 -2.04 20.02 -7.49
C MET A 169 -0.71 20.19 -6.75
N LYS A 170 -0.69 21.13 -5.79
CA LYS A 170 0.46 21.28 -4.90
C LYS A 170 0.40 20.22 -3.80
N ASN A 171 1.13 19.13 -3.97
CA ASN A 171 1.29 18.10 -2.95
C ASN A 171 2.19 18.59 -1.80
N PRO A 172 2.09 17.96 -0.60
CA PRO A 172 3.05 18.18 0.49
C PRO A 172 4.49 17.87 0.05
N GLU A 173 5.46 18.54 0.66
CA GLU A 173 6.89 18.37 0.33
C GLU A 173 7.50 17.07 0.88
N VAL A 174 6.86 16.48 1.89
CA VAL A 174 7.30 15.26 2.57
C VAL A 174 6.18 14.24 2.57
N SER A 175 6.51 13.00 2.25
CA SER A 175 5.57 11.86 2.28
C SER A 175 4.99 11.66 3.68
N ASP A 176 3.67 11.50 3.75
CA ASP A 176 2.92 11.50 5.00
C ASP A 176 1.81 10.45 4.97
N SER A 177 1.83 9.51 5.92
CA SER A 177 0.84 8.43 6.01
C SER A 177 -0.61 8.88 6.24
N LEU A 178 -0.83 10.14 6.58
CA LEU A 178 -2.14 10.77 6.78
C LEU A 178 -2.41 11.86 5.75
N GLY A 179 -1.40 12.22 4.94
CA GLY A 179 -1.49 13.22 3.89
C GLY A 179 -2.30 12.74 2.69
N TYR A 180 -2.81 13.68 1.93
CA TYR A 180 -3.42 13.46 0.62
C TYR A 180 -2.44 13.88 -0.47
N PHE A 181 -2.14 12.98 -1.40
CA PHE A 181 -1.29 13.21 -2.56
C PHE A 181 -2.06 12.83 -3.82
N GLY A 182 -2.39 13.82 -4.61
CA GLY A 182 -3.07 13.64 -5.89
C GLY A 182 -2.13 13.93 -7.06
N TYR A 183 -2.31 13.23 -8.14
CA TYR A 183 -1.52 13.36 -9.37
C TYR A 183 -2.42 13.30 -10.59
N THR A 184 -2.09 14.03 -11.63
CA THR A 184 -2.73 13.80 -12.93
C THR A 184 -2.25 12.50 -13.54
N LEU A 185 -3.03 11.91 -14.44
CA LEU A 185 -2.61 10.70 -15.15
C LEU A 185 -1.32 10.94 -15.96
N GLU A 186 -1.15 12.14 -16.51
CA GLU A 186 0.07 12.53 -17.22
C GLU A 186 1.29 12.53 -16.30
N GLU A 187 1.18 13.07 -15.07
CA GLU A 187 2.26 13.03 -14.08
C GLU A 187 2.63 11.58 -13.71
N VAL A 188 1.63 10.71 -13.54
CA VAL A 188 1.88 9.28 -13.24
C VAL A 188 2.57 8.60 -14.42
N GLN A 189 2.16 8.89 -15.67
CA GLN A 189 2.83 8.41 -16.87
C GLN A 189 4.27 8.88 -16.99
N GLN A 190 4.55 10.15 -16.64
CA GLN A 190 5.91 10.68 -16.62
C GLN A 190 6.78 9.97 -15.56
N MET A 191 6.24 9.73 -14.34
CA MET A 191 6.95 8.96 -13.31
C MET A 191 7.31 7.55 -13.78
N ALA A 192 6.38 6.88 -14.45
CA ALA A 192 6.61 5.56 -15.03
C ALA A 192 7.73 5.60 -16.07
N ASN A 193 7.62 6.49 -17.08
CA ASN A 193 8.57 6.63 -18.16
C ASN A 193 9.99 6.96 -17.66
N ASN A 194 10.12 7.86 -16.68
CA ASN A 194 11.40 8.23 -16.07
C ASN A 194 12.13 7.04 -15.45
N GLN A 195 11.41 6.03 -15.00
CA GLN A 195 11.97 4.83 -14.38
C GLN A 195 11.92 3.61 -15.31
N GLY A 196 11.55 3.81 -16.59
CA GLY A 196 11.54 2.79 -17.63
C GLY A 196 10.44 1.74 -17.44
N TRP A 197 9.29 2.14 -16.93
CA TRP A 197 8.07 1.35 -16.85
C TRP A 197 7.07 1.80 -17.91
N HIS A 198 6.35 0.84 -18.48
CA HIS A 198 5.09 1.11 -19.18
C HIS A 198 3.95 1.23 -18.19
N LEU A 199 2.90 1.97 -18.57
CA LEU A 199 1.74 2.21 -17.72
C LEU A 199 0.45 1.91 -18.48
N GLU A 200 -0.47 1.23 -17.80
CA GLU A 200 -1.86 1.06 -18.22
C GLU A 200 -2.78 1.62 -17.12
N TYR A 201 -3.65 2.57 -17.49
CA TYR A 201 -4.65 3.10 -16.58
C TYR A 201 -5.86 2.17 -16.53
N ILE A 202 -6.05 1.47 -15.41
CA ILE A 202 -7.21 0.61 -15.19
C ILE A 202 -8.42 1.44 -14.73
N GLY A 203 -8.17 2.48 -13.93
CA GLY A 203 -9.20 3.39 -13.44
C GLY A 203 -9.99 2.83 -12.27
N GLU A 204 -11.31 2.78 -12.41
CA GLU A 204 -12.21 2.32 -11.35
C GLU A 204 -12.03 0.83 -11.08
N TRP A 205 -11.96 0.50 -9.78
CA TRP A 205 -11.85 -0.88 -9.31
C TRP A 205 -12.69 -1.12 -8.04
N ASN A 206 -13.75 -0.29 -7.87
CA ASN A 206 -14.69 -0.31 -6.75
C ASN A 206 -14.08 0.06 -5.39
N HIS A 207 -12.98 0.85 -5.38
CA HIS A 207 -12.39 1.28 -4.12
C HIS A 207 -13.28 2.35 -3.44
N PRO A 208 -13.68 2.17 -2.15
CA PRO A 208 -14.68 3.02 -1.49
C PRO A 208 -14.22 4.48 -1.27
N ARG A 209 -12.93 4.77 -1.47
CA ARG A 209 -12.37 6.12 -1.37
C ARG A 209 -11.91 6.68 -2.72
N ASN A 210 -12.49 6.21 -3.80
CA ASN A 210 -12.22 6.72 -5.15
C ASN A 210 -10.73 6.65 -5.57
N GLN A 211 -9.93 5.74 -4.97
CA GLN A 211 -8.58 5.49 -5.45
C GLN A 211 -8.65 4.76 -6.78
N LYS A 212 -7.90 5.22 -7.77
CA LYS A 212 -7.82 4.61 -9.11
C LYS A 212 -6.66 3.62 -9.17
N MET A 213 -6.86 2.54 -9.89
CA MET A 213 -5.84 1.52 -10.10
C MET A 213 -5.03 1.82 -11.35
N VAL A 214 -3.74 1.67 -11.23
CA VAL A 214 -2.76 1.78 -12.32
C VAL A 214 -1.94 0.49 -12.36
N LYS A 215 -1.65 -0.02 -13.54
CA LYS A 215 -0.74 -1.15 -13.77
C LYS A 215 0.54 -0.65 -14.42
N PHE A 216 1.68 -0.96 -13.80
CA PHE A 216 3.00 -0.79 -14.35
C PHE A 216 3.51 -2.15 -14.85
N TYR A 217 4.20 -2.17 -15.98
CA TYR A 217 4.77 -3.39 -16.59
C TYR A 217 6.04 -3.08 -17.39
N LEU A 218 6.84 -4.12 -17.66
CA LEU A 218 8.07 -4.04 -18.44
C LEU A 218 7.93 -4.78 -19.77
#